data_b13b65de357159a4a244f7d173615fff
#
_entry.id   b13b65de357159a4a244f7d173615fff
#
_cell.length_a   1.000
_cell.length_b   1.000
_cell.length_c   1.000
_cell.angle_alpha   90.00
_cell.angle_beta   90.00
_cell.angle_gamma   90.00
#
_symmetry.space_group_name_H-M   'P 1'
#
loop_
_entity.id
_entity.type
_entity.pdbx_description
1 polymer ?
#
loop_
_entity_poly.entity_id
_entity_poly.type
_entity_poly.pdbx_seq_one_letter_code
_entity_poly.pdbx_strand_id
1 'polypeptide(L)'
;IQALRVKIVSVSADTKYAHLAWRKSEKLLQNVRFSMGADPAGGVSRLFGVYDEAAGLTRRGTLIISPEGRLVSAEITSLNLGRDANELLRKLKAITYLAQHPSEACPARWCPGDPTLKPSEQLVGHVYEALAK
;
A
#
# COMPACT_ATOMS: atom_id res chain seq x y z
N ILE A 1 6.57 0.78 -10.21
CA ILE A 1 5.74 -0.32 -9.65
C ILE A 1 5.88 -1.57 -10.52
N GLN A 2 5.78 -1.49 -11.85
CA GLN A 2 5.97 -2.66 -12.74
C GLN A 2 7.34 -3.33 -12.56
N ALA A 3 8.41 -2.56 -12.42
CA ALA A 3 9.77 -3.10 -12.17
C ALA A 3 9.87 -3.90 -10.84
N LEU A 4 8.98 -3.65 -9.88
CA LEU A 4 8.89 -4.38 -8.61
C LEU A 4 7.96 -5.61 -8.69
N ARG A 5 7.43 -5.95 -9.89
CA ARG A 5 6.46 -7.03 -10.10
C ARG A 5 5.20 -6.92 -9.22
N VAL A 6 4.82 -5.72 -8.85
CA VAL A 6 3.63 -5.46 -8.02
C VAL A 6 2.40 -5.39 -8.91
N LYS A 7 1.36 -6.14 -8.55
CA LYS A 7 0.03 -6.07 -9.16
C LYS A 7 -0.82 -5.08 -8.37
N ILE A 8 -1.41 -4.11 -9.06
CA ILE A 8 -2.32 -3.14 -8.46
C ILE A 8 -3.75 -3.53 -8.80
N VAL A 9 -4.63 -3.45 -7.81
CA VAL A 9 -6.09 -3.54 -7.96
C VAL A 9 -6.69 -2.40 -7.16
N SER A 10 -7.51 -1.55 -7.78
CA SER A 10 -8.37 -0.63 -7.04
C SER A 10 -9.73 -1.30 -6.81
N VAL A 11 -10.36 -1.02 -5.67
CA VAL A 11 -11.69 -1.53 -5.35
C VAL A 11 -12.54 -0.39 -4.81
N SER A 12 -13.79 -0.29 -5.21
CA SER A 12 -14.75 0.65 -4.63
C SER A 12 -16.14 0.04 -4.58
N ALA A 13 -17.01 0.62 -3.74
CA ALA A 13 -18.40 0.19 -3.57
C ALA A 13 -19.31 0.51 -4.79
N ASP A 14 -18.72 0.86 -5.92
CA ASP A 14 -19.41 1.15 -7.17
C ASP A 14 -19.64 -0.10 -8.01
N THR A 15 -20.49 0.03 -9.03
CA THR A 15 -20.69 -1.02 -10.01
C THR A 15 -19.59 -0.98 -11.11
N LYS A 16 -19.41 -2.10 -11.80
CA LYS A 16 -18.50 -2.16 -12.97
C LYS A 16 -18.88 -1.16 -14.07
N TYR A 17 -20.16 -0.83 -14.20
CA TYR A 17 -20.65 0.14 -15.18
C TYR A 17 -20.26 1.58 -14.80
N ALA A 18 -20.32 1.91 -13.51
CA ALA A 18 -19.82 3.19 -13.00
C ALA A 18 -18.32 3.34 -13.27
N HIS A 19 -17.52 2.31 -12.99
CA HIS A 19 -16.08 2.31 -13.30
C HIS A 19 -15.81 2.50 -14.79
N LEU A 20 -16.58 1.83 -15.65
CA LEU A 20 -16.42 1.97 -17.11
C LEU A 20 -16.75 3.39 -17.59
N ALA A 21 -17.85 3.97 -17.09
CA ALA A 21 -18.23 5.34 -17.38
C ALA A 21 -17.16 6.33 -16.91
N TRP A 22 -16.68 6.18 -15.68
CA TRP A 22 -15.64 7.03 -15.10
C TRP A 22 -14.32 6.98 -15.90
N ARG A 23 -13.86 5.78 -16.29
CA ARG A 23 -12.66 5.65 -17.14
C ARG A 23 -12.81 6.32 -18.50
N LYS A 24 -14.02 6.39 -19.05
CA LYS A 24 -14.29 7.05 -20.34
C LYS A 24 -14.35 8.57 -20.20
N SER A 25 -14.91 9.08 -19.12
CA SER A 25 -15.15 10.51 -18.90
C SER A 25 -13.96 11.23 -18.27
N GLU A 26 -13.16 10.55 -17.41
CA GLU A 26 -12.08 11.19 -16.66
C GLU A 26 -10.73 11.04 -17.38
N LYS A 27 -10.16 12.17 -17.77
CA LYS A 27 -8.89 12.22 -18.50
C LYS A 27 -7.75 11.51 -17.77
N LEU A 28 -7.67 11.66 -16.45
CA LEU A 28 -6.63 11.05 -15.62
C LEU A 28 -6.71 9.52 -15.58
N LEU A 29 -7.88 8.94 -15.89
CA LEU A 29 -8.09 7.49 -15.86
C LEU A 29 -7.93 6.81 -17.22
N GLN A 30 -7.87 7.55 -18.31
CA GLN A 30 -7.79 6.99 -19.67
C GLN A 30 -6.60 6.05 -19.87
N ASN A 31 -5.47 6.32 -19.21
CA ASN A 31 -4.24 5.54 -19.30
C ASN A 31 -4.04 4.54 -18.16
N VAL A 32 -5.02 4.39 -17.26
CA VAL A 32 -4.94 3.43 -16.16
C VAL A 32 -5.03 2.01 -16.70
N ARG A 33 -4.02 1.19 -16.37
CA ARG A 33 -3.89 -0.21 -16.84
C ARG A 33 -4.13 -1.25 -15.75
N PHE A 34 -4.27 -0.84 -14.50
CA PHE A 34 -4.59 -1.77 -13.42
C PHE A 34 -6.10 -2.10 -13.36
N SER A 35 -6.42 -3.23 -12.76
CA SER A 35 -7.80 -3.68 -12.59
C SER A 35 -8.57 -2.78 -11.62
N MET A 36 -9.83 -2.51 -11.95
CA MET A 36 -10.78 -1.83 -11.08
C MET A 36 -11.87 -2.82 -10.66
N GLY A 37 -11.85 -3.22 -9.39
CA GLY A 37 -12.81 -4.16 -8.81
C GLY A 37 -14.06 -3.43 -8.32
N ALA A 38 -15.22 -3.97 -8.67
CA ALA A 38 -16.52 -3.50 -8.20
C ALA A 38 -16.93 -4.29 -6.96
N ASP A 39 -17.27 -3.59 -5.89
CA ASP A 39 -17.71 -4.18 -4.61
C ASP A 39 -19.00 -3.52 -4.11
N PRO A 40 -20.10 -3.52 -4.92
CA PRO A 40 -21.33 -2.81 -4.58
C PRO A 40 -22.00 -3.33 -3.32
N ALA A 41 -21.80 -4.60 -2.97
CA ALA A 41 -22.29 -5.18 -1.72
C ALA A 41 -21.34 -4.93 -0.52
N GLY A 42 -20.15 -4.34 -0.72
CA GLY A 42 -19.20 -4.06 0.33
C GLY A 42 -18.54 -5.29 0.95
N GLY A 43 -18.54 -6.44 0.27
CA GLY A 43 -18.01 -7.69 0.81
C GLY A 43 -16.49 -7.64 1.02
N VAL A 44 -15.76 -7.21 0.01
CA VAL A 44 -14.30 -7.04 0.07
C VAL A 44 -13.94 -5.92 1.05
N SER A 45 -14.66 -4.82 1.01
CA SER A 45 -14.42 -3.65 1.85
C SER A 45 -14.63 -3.96 3.34
N ARG A 46 -15.62 -4.78 3.68
CA ARG A 46 -15.83 -5.27 5.06
C ARG A 46 -14.72 -6.22 5.48
N LEU A 47 -14.32 -7.14 4.61
CA LEU A 47 -13.24 -8.09 4.90
C LEU A 47 -11.95 -7.36 5.32
N PHE A 48 -11.66 -6.23 4.70
CA PHE A 48 -10.49 -5.42 5.03
C PHE A 48 -10.73 -4.31 6.06
N GLY A 49 -11.93 -4.24 6.65
CA GLY A 49 -12.26 -3.26 7.70
C GLY A 49 -12.31 -1.81 7.22
N VAL A 50 -12.53 -1.59 5.92
CA VAL A 50 -12.56 -0.25 5.32
C VAL A 50 -13.96 0.23 4.93
N TYR A 51 -14.99 -0.59 5.13
CA TYR A 51 -16.37 -0.22 4.85
C TYR A 51 -16.97 0.61 5.99
N ASP A 52 -17.60 1.71 5.67
CA ASP A 52 -18.33 2.55 6.61
C ASP A 52 -19.82 2.25 6.45
N GLU A 53 -20.39 1.53 7.41
CA GLU A 53 -21.80 1.08 7.37
C GLU A 53 -22.79 2.28 7.43
N ALA A 54 -22.42 3.33 8.13
CA ALA A 54 -23.30 4.50 8.26
C ALA A 54 -23.35 5.33 6.97
N ALA A 55 -22.23 5.42 6.28
CA ALA A 55 -22.11 6.18 5.03
C ALA A 55 -22.43 5.33 3.79
N GLY A 56 -22.42 3.99 3.88
CA GLY A 56 -22.54 3.09 2.74
C GLY A 56 -21.37 3.20 1.77
N LEU A 57 -20.21 3.63 2.24
CA LEU A 57 -19.03 3.94 1.42
C LEU A 57 -17.76 3.28 2.00
N THR A 58 -16.72 3.22 1.18
CA THR A 58 -15.40 2.75 1.62
C THR A 58 -14.51 3.92 2.02
N ARG A 59 -13.80 3.78 3.14
CA ARG A 59 -12.70 4.68 3.52
C ARG A 59 -11.53 4.50 2.55
N ARG A 60 -10.56 5.40 2.61
CA ARG A 60 -9.34 5.31 1.78
C ARG A 60 -8.40 4.26 2.37
N GLY A 61 -8.53 3.01 1.92
CA GLY A 61 -7.65 1.90 2.33
C GLY A 61 -6.56 1.65 1.29
N THR A 62 -5.33 1.45 1.75
CA THR A 62 -4.21 0.93 0.96
C THR A 62 -3.64 -0.29 1.67
N LEU A 63 -3.72 -1.43 1.03
CA LEU A 63 -3.37 -2.72 1.59
C LEU A 63 -2.26 -3.32 0.73
N ILE A 64 -1.18 -3.78 1.35
CA ILE A 64 -0.10 -4.47 0.66
C ILE A 64 -0.12 -5.92 1.13
N ILE A 65 -0.25 -6.82 0.17
CA ILE A 65 -0.31 -8.26 0.40
C ILE A 65 0.92 -8.90 -0.23
N SER A 66 1.61 -9.75 0.53
CA SER A 66 2.79 -10.48 0.04
C SER A 66 2.39 -11.57 -0.97
N PRO A 67 3.36 -12.12 -1.73
CA PRO A 67 3.10 -13.24 -2.64
C PRO A 67 2.50 -14.48 -1.96
N GLU A 68 2.76 -14.66 -0.66
CA GLU A 68 2.22 -15.76 0.16
C GLU A 68 0.80 -15.47 0.70
N GLY A 69 0.18 -14.36 0.29
CA GLY A 69 -1.16 -13.98 0.69
C GLY A 69 -1.26 -13.34 2.08
N ARG A 70 -0.16 -12.86 2.65
CA ARG A 70 -0.15 -12.19 3.97
C ARG A 70 -0.30 -10.69 3.84
N LEU A 71 -1.12 -10.08 4.67
CA LEU A 71 -1.21 -8.63 4.79
C LEU A 71 0.05 -8.10 5.49
N VAL A 72 0.89 -7.36 4.77
CA VAL A 72 2.16 -6.81 5.29
C VAL A 72 2.08 -5.32 5.61
N SER A 73 1.10 -4.61 5.05
CA SER A 73 0.85 -3.20 5.39
C SER A 73 -0.62 -2.87 5.17
N ALA A 74 -1.17 -2.09 6.07
CA ALA A 74 -2.51 -1.49 5.94
C ALA A 74 -2.41 -0.02 6.34
N GLU A 75 -2.97 0.85 5.50
CA GLU A 75 -3.11 2.27 5.76
C GLU A 75 -4.56 2.66 5.48
N ILE A 76 -5.24 3.21 6.46
CA ILE A 76 -6.63 3.64 6.34
C ILE A 76 -6.69 5.11 6.72
N THR A 77 -7.16 5.94 5.80
CA THR A 77 -7.30 7.38 5.99
C THR A 77 -8.74 7.84 5.78
N SER A 78 -9.05 9.04 6.23
CA SER A 78 -10.34 9.67 6.00
C SER A 78 -10.60 9.89 4.50
N LEU A 79 -11.87 10.01 4.12
CA LEU A 79 -12.29 10.12 2.71
C LEU A 79 -11.68 11.32 1.97
N ASN A 80 -11.45 12.41 2.69
CA ASN A 80 -10.94 13.67 2.14
C ASN A 80 -9.40 13.79 2.17
N LEU A 81 -8.70 12.76 2.64
CA LEU A 81 -7.23 12.74 2.67
C LEU A 81 -6.70 11.94 1.47
N GLY A 82 -5.98 12.63 0.59
CA GLY A 82 -5.29 12.01 -0.54
C GLY A 82 -4.13 11.10 -0.08
N ARG A 83 -3.79 10.11 -0.90
CA ARG A 83 -2.68 9.18 -0.65
C ARG A 83 -1.44 9.62 -1.42
N ASP A 84 -0.27 9.45 -0.81
CA ASP A 84 1.01 9.72 -1.46
C ASP A 84 1.52 8.46 -2.18
N ALA A 85 1.56 8.52 -3.50
CA ALA A 85 2.05 7.43 -4.34
C ALA A 85 3.58 7.22 -4.18
N ASN A 86 4.35 8.25 -3.82
CA ASN A 86 5.79 8.13 -3.59
C ASN A 86 6.06 7.37 -2.29
N GLU A 87 5.29 7.66 -1.24
CA GLU A 87 5.39 6.90 0.02
C GLU A 87 4.96 5.43 -0.17
N LEU A 88 3.91 5.18 -0.94
CA LEU A 88 3.54 3.81 -1.30
C LEU A 88 4.68 3.10 -2.05
N LEU A 89 5.31 3.76 -3.01
CA LEU A 89 6.44 3.21 -3.76
C LEU A 89 7.63 2.95 -2.84
N ARG A 90 7.93 3.86 -1.92
CA ARG A 90 8.98 3.70 -0.92
C ARG A 90 8.72 2.45 -0.05
N LYS A 91 7.50 2.30 0.48
CA LYS A 91 7.09 1.11 1.25
C LYS A 91 7.25 -0.18 0.45
N LEU A 92 6.83 -0.20 -0.81
CA LEU A 92 6.98 -1.37 -1.68
C LEU A 92 8.45 -1.74 -1.89
N LYS A 93 9.34 -0.75 -2.09
CA LYS A 93 10.79 -0.99 -2.20
C LYS A 93 11.36 -1.58 -0.91
N ALA A 94 10.99 -1.03 0.24
CA ALA A 94 11.43 -1.53 1.55
C ALA A 94 10.95 -2.97 1.81
N ILE A 95 9.67 -3.26 1.53
CA ILE A 95 9.11 -4.61 1.67
C ILE A 95 9.83 -5.61 0.76
N THR A 96 10.08 -5.23 -0.50
CA THR A 96 10.80 -6.08 -1.45
C THR A 96 12.24 -6.33 -1.01
N TYR A 97 12.91 -5.31 -0.48
CA TYR A 97 14.26 -5.44 0.07
C TYR A 97 14.28 -6.40 1.26
N LEU A 98 13.40 -6.20 2.23
CA LEU A 98 13.33 -7.05 3.44
C LEU A 98 12.95 -8.51 3.15
N ALA A 99 12.20 -8.77 2.08
CA ALA A 99 11.94 -10.13 1.64
C ALA A 99 13.23 -10.89 1.22
N GLN A 100 14.24 -10.16 0.79
CA GLN A 100 15.57 -10.72 0.43
C GLN A 100 16.58 -10.63 1.58
N HIS A 101 16.30 -9.80 2.60
CA HIS A 101 17.18 -9.53 3.74
C HIS A 101 16.39 -9.69 5.06
N PRO A 102 15.94 -10.89 5.41
CA PRO A 102 15.01 -11.13 6.52
C PRO A 102 15.60 -10.81 7.91
N SER A 103 16.92 -10.71 8.02
CA SER A 103 17.62 -10.35 9.28
C SER A 103 17.81 -8.83 9.44
N GLU A 104 17.36 -8.03 8.49
CA GLU A 104 17.53 -6.58 8.50
C GLU A 104 16.22 -5.85 8.79
N ALA A 105 16.32 -4.60 9.20
CA ALA A 105 15.19 -3.69 9.37
C ALA A 105 15.46 -2.38 8.64
N CYS A 106 14.50 -1.92 7.86
CA CYS A 106 14.53 -0.60 7.24
C CYS A 106 14.06 0.45 8.24
N PRO A 107 14.88 1.44 8.60
CA PRO A 107 14.45 2.51 9.48
C PRO A 107 13.38 3.41 8.83
N ALA A 108 12.83 4.34 9.62
CA ALA A 108 11.90 5.34 9.12
C ALA A 108 12.51 6.08 7.92
N ARG A 109 11.69 6.36 6.89
CA ARG A 109 12.07 7.03 5.65
C ARG A 109 13.11 6.31 4.78
N TRP A 110 13.51 5.10 5.11
CA TRP A 110 14.49 4.33 4.34
C TRP A 110 14.17 4.31 2.84
N CYS A 111 15.20 4.53 2.04
CA CYS A 111 15.18 4.37 0.59
C CYS A 111 16.30 3.40 0.16
N PRO A 112 16.21 2.79 -1.04
CA PRO A 112 17.29 1.95 -1.55
C PRO A 112 18.64 2.67 -1.58
N GLY A 113 19.64 2.08 -0.93
CA GLY A 113 20.98 2.65 -0.74
C GLY A 113 21.22 3.23 0.66
N ASP A 114 20.16 3.45 1.44
CA ASP A 114 20.31 3.90 2.83
C ASP A 114 20.75 2.73 3.74
N PRO A 115 21.40 3.03 4.88
CA PRO A 115 21.75 2.02 5.87
C PRO A 115 20.52 1.31 6.43
N THR A 116 20.69 0.02 6.70
CA THR A 116 19.71 -0.81 7.43
C THR A 116 20.21 -1.12 8.82
N LEU A 117 19.33 -1.57 9.69
CA LEU A 117 19.63 -2.03 11.03
C LEU A 117 19.62 -3.56 11.06
N LYS A 118 20.51 -4.16 11.87
CA LYS A 118 20.44 -5.57 12.22
C LYS A 118 19.99 -5.67 13.68
N PRO A 119 18.72 -6.00 13.95
CA PRO A 119 18.21 -6.10 15.30
C PRO A 119 19.04 -7.08 16.14
N SER A 120 19.57 -6.62 17.26
CA SER A 120 20.39 -7.39 18.19
C SER A 120 20.41 -6.71 19.55
N GLU A 121 20.83 -7.43 20.59
CA GLU A 121 21.02 -6.86 21.93
C GLU A 121 22.03 -5.71 21.94
N GLN A 122 23.08 -5.81 21.10
CA GLN A 122 24.13 -4.79 20.96
C GLN A 122 23.62 -3.49 20.32
N LEU A 123 22.51 -3.54 19.59
CA LEU A 123 21.91 -2.36 18.98
C LEU A 123 21.10 -1.53 19.97
N VAL A 124 20.73 -2.09 21.13
CA VAL A 124 19.95 -1.38 22.13
C VAL A 124 20.73 -0.17 22.65
N GLY A 125 20.14 1.02 22.50
CA GLY A 125 20.79 2.30 22.87
C GLY A 125 21.76 2.85 21.82
N HIS A 126 22.06 2.13 20.72
CA HIS A 126 23.08 2.49 19.71
C HIS A 126 22.51 2.66 18.30
N VAL A 127 21.20 2.84 18.18
CA VAL A 127 20.53 3.01 16.87
C VAL A 127 20.99 4.28 16.16
N TYR A 128 21.21 5.37 16.90
CA TYR A 128 21.68 6.64 16.34
C TYR A 128 23.05 6.49 15.66
N GLU A 129 24.00 5.88 16.35
CA GLU A 129 25.36 5.66 15.85
C GLU A 129 25.35 4.71 14.63
N ALA A 130 24.47 3.71 14.64
CA ALA A 130 24.32 2.76 13.53
C ALA A 130 23.78 3.42 12.26
N LEU A 131 22.98 4.48 12.38
CA LEU A 131 22.38 5.22 11.26
C LEU A 131 23.19 6.47 10.86
N ALA A 132 24.12 6.94 11.67
CA ALA A 132 24.91 8.16 11.45
C ALA A 132 26.07 8.00 10.46
N LYS A 133 26.14 6.89 9.72
CA LYS A 133 27.22 6.57 8.76
C LYS A 133 26.92 7.07 7.37
#